data_c3065ce32d2873bb94ff161cfa0ca185
#
_entry.id   c3065ce32d2873bb94ff161cfa0ca185
#
_cell.length_a   1.000
_cell.length_b   1.000
_cell.length_c   1.000
_cell.angle_alpha   90.00
_cell.angle_beta   90.00
_cell.angle_gamma   90.00
#
_symmetry.space_group_name_H-M   'P 1'
#
loop_
_entity.id
_entity.type
_entity.pdbx_description
1 polymer ?
#
loop_
_entity_poly.entity_id
_entity_poly.type
_entity_poly.pdbx_seq_one_letter_code
_entity_poly.pdbx_strand_id
1 'polypeptide(L)'
;MNHTPPGGGPTVLRMILGRQLQALREKAGMSFDQAAEAIYSSSYTVRRMERAEGGLKALTVKSLLMAYGVTDVREIDAFLALARDASKPGWWHSYNDVLPGWFRTFVGLEEAASLIRGYDPHWIPGLLQTPDYALASVRTGFPDAAEDEVRRRVELRLARQHILARPDPPRLWLVLDENTLRRPAATTGPQVMRAQIDALIQAAAQPAITVQVLPFAAGLHPAMYGPFRIFRFEAPEQPDIVYGESMTSAYYVDKPEETAVYAQALDRISAQATPKQDTEKTLRTIRKEI
;
A
#
# COMPACT_ATOMS: atom_id res chain seq x y z
N MET A 1 6.77 -21.75 -21.30
CA MET A 1 5.68 -21.31 -20.39
C MET A 1 6.27 -20.19 -19.54
N ASN A 2 5.85 -18.95 -19.79
CA ASN A 2 6.31 -17.80 -19.02
C ASN A 2 5.69 -17.87 -17.61
N HIS A 3 6.47 -18.32 -16.63
CA HIS A 3 6.13 -18.08 -15.23
C HIS A 3 6.32 -16.59 -14.95
N THR A 4 5.26 -15.81 -15.05
CA THR A 4 5.18 -14.54 -14.36
C THR A 4 5.17 -14.90 -12.86
N PRO A 5 6.14 -14.43 -12.06
CA PRO A 5 6.09 -14.70 -10.64
C PRO A 5 4.81 -14.08 -10.07
N PRO A 6 4.11 -14.78 -9.15
CA PRO A 6 2.85 -14.29 -8.61
C PRO A 6 3.05 -12.94 -7.95
N GLY A 7 2.37 -11.93 -8.48
CA GLY A 7 1.84 -10.78 -7.77
C GLY A 7 2.78 -9.84 -6.99
N GLY A 8 4.09 -9.74 -7.31
CA GLY A 8 4.97 -8.82 -6.60
C GLY A 8 5.42 -7.65 -7.47
N GLY A 9 4.89 -6.44 -7.26
CA GLY A 9 5.48 -5.23 -7.85
C GLY A 9 6.93 -5.02 -7.39
N PRO A 10 7.75 -4.19 -8.08
CA PRO A 10 9.19 -4.04 -7.81
C PRO A 10 9.53 -3.75 -6.34
N THR A 11 8.67 -3.07 -5.63
CA THR A 11 8.84 -2.73 -4.20
C THR A 11 8.78 -3.97 -3.32
N VAL A 12 7.77 -4.82 -3.50
CA VAL A 12 7.60 -6.05 -2.70
C VAL A 12 8.68 -7.07 -3.05
N LEU A 13 9.04 -7.18 -4.34
CA LEU A 13 10.15 -8.05 -4.76
C LEU A 13 11.49 -7.65 -4.09
N ARG A 14 11.75 -6.33 -3.92
CA ARG A 14 12.91 -5.85 -3.16
C ARG A 14 12.85 -6.25 -1.68
N MET A 15 11.67 -6.15 -1.06
CA MET A 15 11.48 -6.53 0.34
C MET A 15 11.69 -8.03 0.54
N ILE A 16 11.13 -8.87 -0.33
CA ILE A 16 11.33 -10.32 -0.31
C ILE A 16 12.82 -10.66 -0.45
N LEU A 17 13.48 -10.10 -1.46
CA LEU A 17 14.88 -10.35 -1.71
C LEU A 17 15.76 -9.89 -0.53
N GLY A 18 15.47 -8.71 0.04
CA GLY A 18 16.20 -8.20 1.20
C GLY A 18 16.10 -9.13 2.41
N ARG A 19 14.90 -9.64 2.71
CA ARG A 19 14.66 -10.61 3.81
C ARG A 19 15.34 -11.94 3.57
N GLN A 20 15.29 -12.45 2.34
CA GLN A 20 15.96 -13.70 1.99
C GLN A 20 17.48 -13.56 2.14
N LEU A 21 18.07 -12.43 1.72
CA LEU A 21 19.49 -12.15 1.93
C LEU A 21 19.82 -12.07 3.43
N GLN A 22 18.99 -11.41 4.23
CA GLN A 22 19.16 -11.36 5.69
C GLN A 22 19.16 -12.76 6.30
N ALA A 23 18.15 -13.57 5.97
CA ALA A 23 18.02 -14.94 6.48
C ALA A 23 19.25 -15.81 6.11
N LEU A 24 19.74 -15.69 4.90
CA LEU A 24 20.94 -16.40 4.45
C LEU A 24 22.20 -15.93 5.20
N ARG A 25 22.38 -14.60 5.40
CA ARG A 25 23.49 -14.05 6.17
C ARG A 25 23.48 -14.56 7.60
N GLU A 26 22.32 -14.54 8.27
CA GLU A 26 22.14 -15.00 9.64
C GLU A 26 22.40 -16.51 9.75
N LYS A 27 21.89 -17.29 8.81
CA LYS A 27 22.15 -18.75 8.73
C LYS A 27 23.66 -19.05 8.53
N ALA A 28 24.35 -18.23 7.75
CA ALA A 28 25.81 -18.34 7.56
C ALA A 28 26.61 -17.82 8.78
N GLY A 29 25.96 -17.27 9.80
CA GLY A 29 26.61 -16.70 10.99
C GLY A 29 27.46 -15.46 10.68
N MET A 30 27.23 -14.78 9.56
CA MET A 30 28.04 -13.64 9.13
C MET A 30 27.53 -12.33 9.73
N SER A 31 28.47 -11.51 10.21
CA SER A 31 28.20 -10.13 10.58
C SER A 31 27.98 -9.26 9.33
N PHE A 32 27.45 -8.05 9.54
CA PHE A 32 27.32 -7.07 8.44
C PHE A 32 28.68 -6.66 7.86
N ASP A 33 29.73 -6.62 8.68
CA ASP A 33 31.08 -6.25 8.23
C ASP A 33 31.69 -7.34 7.35
N GLN A 34 31.57 -8.62 7.73
CA GLN A 34 31.99 -9.75 6.92
C GLN A 34 31.25 -9.82 5.58
N ALA A 35 29.92 -9.59 5.58
CA ALA A 35 29.14 -9.53 4.35
C ALA A 35 29.55 -8.34 3.46
N ALA A 36 29.90 -7.21 4.06
CA ALA A 36 30.36 -6.02 3.36
C ALA A 36 31.71 -6.23 2.67
N GLU A 37 32.63 -6.92 3.32
CA GLU A 37 33.95 -7.33 2.74
C GLU A 37 33.75 -8.15 1.46
N ALA A 38 32.80 -9.10 1.47
CA ALA A 38 32.52 -9.97 0.33
C ALA A 38 32.06 -9.22 -0.94
N ILE A 39 31.54 -7.99 -0.78
CA ILE A 39 31.05 -7.15 -1.87
C ILE A 39 31.87 -5.85 -2.04
N TYR A 40 32.99 -5.73 -1.35
CA TYR A 40 33.87 -4.55 -1.37
C TYR A 40 33.07 -3.24 -1.06
N SER A 41 32.24 -3.26 -0.01
CA SER A 41 31.34 -2.17 0.34
C SER A 41 31.34 -1.92 1.86
N SER A 42 30.36 -1.16 2.37
CA SER A 42 30.19 -0.88 3.78
C SER A 42 29.08 -1.74 4.40
N SER A 43 29.16 -2.00 5.70
CA SER A 43 28.09 -2.64 6.47
C SER A 43 26.78 -1.87 6.38
N TYR A 44 26.83 -0.54 6.22
CA TYR A 44 25.65 0.29 5.93
C TYR A 44 24.97 -0.10 4.62
N THR A 45 25.75 -0.39 3.57
CA THR A 45 25.21 -0.84 2.27
C THR A 45 24.48 -2.17 2.42
N VAL A 46 25.06 -3.15 3.11
CA VAL A 46 24.41 -4.45 3.34
C VAL A 46 23.10 -4.28 4.13
N ARG A 47 23.12 -3.48 5.21
CA ARG A 47 21.92 -3.17 5.98
C ARG A 47 20.80 -2.56 5.11
N ARG A 48 21.15 -1.60 4.24
CA ARG A 48 20.18 -0.99 3.32
C ARG A 48 19.62 -1.99 2.30
N MET A 49 20.48 -2.91 1.81
CA MET A 49 20.03 -3.97 0.89
C MET A 49 19.03 -4.90 1.57
N GLU A 50 19.31 -5.37 2.78
CA GLU A 50 18.42 -6.24 3.54
C GLU A 50 17.10 -5.54 3.92
N ARG A 51 17.11 -4.22 4.13
CA ARG A 51 15.91 -3.40 4.39
C ARG A 51 15.17 -2.93 3.13
N ALA A 52 15.60 -3.38 1.95
CA ALA A 52 15.03 -2.92 0.66
C ALA A 52 15.14 -1.40 0.40
N GLU A 53 16.01 -0.70 1.13
CA GLU A 53 16.27 0.75 1.02
C GLU A 53 17.36 1.06 -0.03
N GLY A 54 18.11 0.06 -0.47
CA GLY A 54 19.21 0.16 -1.42
C GLY A 54 18.93 -0.53 -2.75
N GLY A 55 19.76 -0.23 -3.75
CA GLY A 55 19.74 -0.94 -5.03
C GLY A 55 20.24 -2.38 -4.88
N LEU A 56 19.50 -3.34 -5.41
CA LEU A 56 19.82 -4.77 -5.40
C LEU A 56 20.38 -5.17 -6.78
N LYS A 57 21.61 -4.71 -7.10
CA LYS A 57 22.27 -5.06 -8.37
C LYS A 57 22.55 -6.57 -8.40
N ALA A 58 22.20 -7.23 -9.50
CA ALA A 58 22.35 -8.67 -9.66
C ALA A 58 23.75 -9.18 -9.34
N LEU A 59 24.82 -8.46 -9.74
CA LEU A 59 26.20 -8.84 -9.45
C LEU A 59 26.50 -8.82 -7.94
N THR A 60 26.05 -7.78 -7.23
CA THR A 60 26.22 -7.64 -5.77
C THR A 60 25.45 -8.74 -5.04
N VAL A 61 24.20 -9.03 -5.46
CA VAL A 61 23.41 -10.14 -4.92
C VAL A 61 24.13 -11.47 -5.12
N LYS A 62 24.69 -11.74 -6.32
CA LYS A 62 25.47 -12.95 -6.58
C LYS A 62 26.67 -13.11 -5.63
N SER A 63 27.42 -12.03 -5.42
CA SER A 63 28.58 -12.05 -4.50
C SER A 63 28.17 -12.35 -3.07
N LEU A 64 27.06 -11.77 -2.58
CA LEU A 64 26.51 -12.08 -1.25
C LEU A 64 26.06 -13.53 -1.14
N LEU A 65 25.33 -14.06 -2.12
CA LEU A 65 24.89 -15.46 -2.12
C LEU A 65 26.06 -16.43 -2.01
N MET A 66 27.14 -16.19 -2.79
CA MET A 66 28.34 -17.01 -2.74
C MET A 66 29.02 -16.91 -1.35
N ALA A 67 29.10 -15.71 -0.78
CA ALA A 67 29.67 -15.51 0.56
C ALA A 67 28.85 -16.20 1.65
N TYR A 68 27.51 -16.26 1.50
CA TYR A 68 26.61 -16.94 2.42
C TYR A 68 26.56 -18.47 2.22
N GLY A 69 27.37 -18.99 1.28
CA GLY A 69 27.51 -20.43 1.04
C GLY A 69 26.43 -21.04 0.14
N VAL A 70 25.69 -20.22 -0.61
CA VAL A 70 24.74 -20.72 -1.62
C VAL A 70 25.53 -21.22 -2.83
N THR A 71 25.45 -22.52 -3.12
CA THR A 71 26.20 -23.17 -4.22
C THR A 71 25.31 -23.75 -5.32
N ASP A 72 24.01 -23.91 -5.06
CA ASP A 72 23.07 -24.41 -6.07
C ASP A 72 22.85 -23.34 -7.15
N VAL A 73 23.21 -23.69 -8.38
CA VAL A 73 23.09 -22.80 -9.54
C VAL A 73 21.63 -22.37 -9.79
N ARG A 74 20.66 -23.29 -9.56
CA ARG A 74 19.23 -22.98 -9.76
C ARG A 74 18.74 -21.97 -8.74
N GLU A 75 19.20 -22.10 -7.49
CA GLU A 75 18.87 -21.17 -6.42
C GLU A 75 19.46 -19.79 -6.73
N ILE A 76 20.75 -19.72 -7.11
CA ILE A 76 21.41 -18.48 -7.53
C ILE A 76 20.63 -17.82 -8.69
N ASP A 77 20.28 -18.58 -9.73
CA ASP A 77 19.57 -18.04 -10.89
C ASP A 77 18.18 -17.47 -10.52
N ALA A 78 17.48 -18.13 -9.59
CA ALA A 78 16.21 -17.63 -9.07
C ALA A 78 16.37 -16.28 -8.34
N PHE A 79 17.40 -16.15 -7.47
CA PHE A 79 17.73 -14.88 -6.80
C PHE A 79 18.12 -13.78 -7.79
N LEU A 80 18.88 -14.11 -8.83
CA LEU A 80 19.27 -13.13 -9.85
C LEU A 80 18.09 -12.69 -10.73
N ALA A 81 17.14 -13.59 -11.01
CA ALA A 81 15.88 -13.23 -11.68
C ALA A 81 15.07 -12.26 -10.80
N LEU A 82 14.89 -12.60 -9.52
CA LEU A 82 14.22 -11.74 -8.55
C LEU A 82 14.88 -10.37 -8.44
N ALA A 83 16.22 -10.29 -8.39
CA ALA A 83 16.94 -9.03 -8.33
C ALA A 83 16.74 -8.17 -9.59
N ARG A 84 16.70 -8.78 -10.78
CA ARG A 84 16.40 -8.07 -12.03
C ARG A 84 14.98 -7.49 -12.03
N ASP A 85 13.98 -8.27 -11.60
CA ASP A 85 12.60 -7.82 -11.56
C ASP A 85 12.39 -6.75 -10.47
N ALA A 86 13.01 -6.91 -9.32
CA ALA A 86 13.03 -5.92 -8.25
C ALA A 86 13.68 -4.58 -8.63
N SER A 87 14.58 -4.59 -9.64
CA SER A 87 15.26 -3.38 -10.13
C SER A 87 14.48 -2.61 -11.19
N LYS A 88 13.38 -3.17 -11.72
CA LYS A 88 12.56 -2.48 -12.72
C LYS A 88 11.88 -1.26 -12.10
N PRO A 89 11.79 -0.13 -12.81
CA PRO A 89 11.03 1.02 -12.35
C PRO A 89 9.54 0.68 -12.36
N GLY A 90 8.83 1.02 -11.28
CA GLY A 90 7.37 0.97 -11.29
C GLY A 90 6.79 2.11 -12.14
N TRP A 91 5.56 1.96 -12.65
CA TRP A 91 4.88 2.97 -13.48
C TRP A 91 4.80 4.35 -12.81
N TRP A 92 4.75 4.41 -11.49
CA TRP A 92 4.68 5.66 -10.72
C TRP A 92 5.95 6.49 -10.77
N HIS A 93 7.06 5.98 -11.32
CA HIS A 93 8.28 6.75 -11.52
C HIS A 93 8.09 7.95 -12.46
N SER A 94 7.11 7.91 -13.37
CA SER A 94 6.74 9.04 -14.21
C SER A 94 6.14 10.22 -13.44
N TYR A 95 5.82 10.03 -12.16
CA TYR A 95 5.24 11.05 -11.26
C TYR A 95 6.20 11.45 -10.13
N ASN A 96 7.51 11.22 -10.30
CA ASN A 96 8.50 11.57 -9.27
C ASN A 96 8.55 13.05 -8.89
N ASP A 97 8.08 13.92 -9.79
CA ASP A 97 7.94 15.36 -9.61
C ASP A 97 6.93 15.74 -8.49
N VAL A 98 5.88 14.94 -8.34
CA VAL A 98 4.79 15.20 -7.38
C VAL A 98 4.63 14.12 -6.31
N LEU A 99 5.44 13.06 -6.38
CA LEU A 99 5.34 11.88 -5.53
C LEU A 99 6.37 11.96 -4.38
N PRO A 100 5.96 12.22 -3.12
CA PRO A 100 6.88 12.18 -1.99
C PRO A 100 7.59 10.84 -1.87
N GLY A 101 8.86 10.86 -1.44
CA GLY A 101 9.67 9.63 -1.35
C GLY A 101 9.05 8.53 -0.52
N TRP A 102 8.44 8.89 0.62
CA TRP A 102 7.75 7.95 1.50
C TRP A 102 6.49 7.36 0.86
N PHE A 103 5.80 8.09 -0.01
CA PHE A 103 4.59 7.60 -0.67
C PHE A 103 4.87 6.64 -1.85
N ARG A 104 6.11 6.63 -2.38
CA ARG A 104 6.52 5.65 -3.41
C ARG A 104 6.41 4.21 -2.93
N THR A 105 6.80 3.97 -1.69
CA THR A 105 6.66 2.66 -1.06
C THR A 105 5.20 2.26 -0.97
N PHE A 106 4.32 3.17 -0.53
CA PHE A 106 2.88 2.94 -0.48
C PHE A 106 2.30 2.50 -1.83
N VAL A 107 2.59 3.25 -2.90
CA VAL A 107 2.10 2.91 -4.26
C VAL A 107 2.61 1.53 -4.69
N GLY A 108 3.86 1.21 -4.38
CA GLY A 108 4.42 -0.10 -4.69
C GLY A 108 3.82 -1.25 -3.89
N LEU A 109 3.43 -1.02 -2.63
CA LEU A 109 2.70 -2.01 -1.82
C LEU A 109 1.28 -2.20 -2.33
N GLU A 110 0.58 -1.10 -2.63
CA GLU A 110 -0.78 -1.11 -3.19
C GLU A 110 -0.82 -1.88 -4.53
N GLU A 111 0.19 -1.65 -5.39
CA GLU A 111 0.35 -2.34 -6.68
C GLU A 111 0.51 -3.86 -6.54
N ALA A 112 1.18 -4.32 -5.49
CA ALA A 112 1.57 -5.71 -5.30
C ALA A 112 0.61 -6.49 -4.39
N ALA A 113 -0.26 -5.81 -3.66
CA ALA A 113 -1.14 -6.45 -2.69
C ALA A 113 -2.19 -7.35 -3.37
N SER A 114 -2.49 -8.50 -2.76
CA SER A 114 -3.63 -9.35 -3.08
C SER A 114 -4.86 -9.02 -2.23
N LEU A 115 -4.64 -8.43 -1.05
CA LEU A 115 -5.70 -7.94 -0.17
C LEU A 115 -5.26 -6.62 0.47
N ILE A 116 -6.12 -5.64 0.39
CA ILE A 116 -5.96 -4.32 1.03
C ILE A 116 -7.11 -4.13 2.01
N ARG A 117 -6.79 -4.02 3.30
CA ARG A 117 -7.76 -3.72 4.35
C ARG A 117 -7.44 -2.36 4.97
N GLY A 118 -8.44 -1.62 5.43
CA GLY A 118 -8.14 -0.36 6.10
C GLY A 118 -9.33 0.35 6.72
N TYR A 119 -8.96 1.37 7.49
CA TYR A 119 -9.90 2.29 8.14
C TYR A 119 -9.60 3.72 7.70
N ASP A 120 -10.65 4.46 7.33
CA ASP A 120 -10.58 5.83 6.83
C ASP A 120 -11.56 6.75 7.55
N PRO A 121 -11.07 7.54 8.51
CA PRO A 121 -11.90 8.49 9.24
C PRO A 121 -12.04 9.86 8.57
N HIS A 122 -11.20 10.19 7.57
CA HIS A 122 -11.10 11.57 7.06
C HIS A 122 -11.38 11.71 5.57
N TRP A 123 -10.91 10.77 4.75
CA TRP A 123 -10.95 10.84 3.29
C TRP A 123 -11.50 9.56 2.69
N ILE A 124 -12.21 9.69 1.57
CA ILE A 124 -12.48 8.51 0.74
C ILE A 124 -11.14 7.97 0.22
N PRO A 125 -10.88 6.65 0.29
CA PRO A 125 -9.66 6.03 -0.23
C PRO A 125 -9.41 6.38 -1.70
N GLY A 126 -8.16 6.68 -2.06
CA GLY A 126 -7.80 7.09 -3.42
C GLY A 126 -8.23 6.11 -4.52
N LEU A 127 -8.25 4.80 -4.23
CA LEU A 127 -8.71 3.77 -5.15
C LEU A 127 -10.21 3.85 -5.49
N LEU A 128 -11.02 4.54 -4.66
CA LEU A 128 -12.46 4.65 -4.83
C LEU A 128 -12.92 6.09 -5.09
N GLN A 129 -11.99 7.03 -5.30
CA GLN A 129 -12.33 8.43 -5.56
C GLN A 129 -12.81 8.65 -6.99
N THR A 130 -13.84 9.49 -7.14
CA THR A 130 -14.18 10.09 -8.43
C THR A 130 -13.18 11.19 -8.81
N PRO A 131 -13.04 11.57 -10.09
CA PRO A 131 -12.15 12.64 -10.50
C PRO A 131 -12.38 13.96 -9.75
N ASP A 132 -13.65 14.36 -9.58
CA ASP A 132 -14.01 15.62 -8.91
C ASP A 132 -13.67 15.57 -7.41
N TYR A 133 -13.91 14.43 -6.74
CA TYR A 133 -13.51 14.27 -5.33
C TYR A 133 -11.99 14.24 -5.18
N ALA A 134 -11.28 13.57 -6.10
CA ALA A 134 -9.82 13.56 -6.14
C ALA A 134 -9.25 14.96 -6.29
N LEU A 135 -9.80 15.76 -7.22
CA LEU A 135 -9.42 17.16 -7.41
C LEU A 135 -9.66 17.99 -6.14
N ALA A 136 -10.86 17.88 -5.54
CA ALA A 136 -11.21 18.58 -4.32
C ALA A 136 -10.26 18.21 -3.17
N SER A 137 -9.96 16.92 -2.99
CA SER A 137 -9.06 16.45 -1.94
C SER A 137 -7.62 16.90 -2.14
N VAL A 138 -7.12 16.93 -3.40
CA VAL A 138 -5.78 17.43 -3.71
C VAL A 138 -5.68 18.92 -3.42
N ARG A 139 -6.64 19.75 -3.88
CA ARG A 139 -6.67 21.19 -3.60
C ARG A 139 -6.76 21.51 -2.10
N THR A 140 -7.50 20.70 -1.34
CA THR A 140 -7.59 20.86 0.12
C THR A 140 -6.26 20.51 0.81
N GLY A 141 -5.59 19.46 0.37
CA GLY A 141 -4.31 19.02 0.95
C GLY A 141 -3.10 19.86 0.53
N PHE A 142 -3.19 20.53 -0.62
CA PHE A 142 -2.12 21.32 -1.22
C PHE A 142 -2.66 22.68 -1.71
N PRO A 143 -3.10 23.57 -0.79
CA PRO A 143 -3.79 24.82 -1.16
C PRO A 143 -2.92 25.79 -1.97
N ASP A 144 -1.60 25.73 -1.81
CA ASP A 144 -0.65 26.63 -2.47
C ASP A 144 0.01 26.01 -3.72
N ALA A 145 -0.42 24.78 -4.11
CA ALA A 145 0.15 24.11 -5.28
C ALA A 145 -0.30 24.77 -6.60
N ALA A 146 0.64 24.87 -7.56
CA ALA A 146 0.32 25.32 -8.90
C ALA A 146 -0.67 24.37 -9.61
N GLU A 147 -1.47 24.89 -10.54
CA GLU A 147 -2.49 24.09 -11.24
C GLU A 147 -1.91 22.86 -11.97
N ASP A 148 -0.69 22.98 -12.52
CA ASP A 148 -0.01 21.84 -13.15
C ASP A 148 0.35 20.77 -12.14
N GLU A 149 0.79 21.15 -10.94
CA GLU A 149 1.07 20.22 -9.85
C GLU A 149 -0.22 19.55 -9.36
N VAL A 150 -1.29 20.32 -9.17
CA VAL A 150 -2.61 19.79 -8.80
C VAL A 150 -3.07 18.75 -9.83
N ARG A 151 -3.00 19.08 -11.13
CA ARG A 151 -3.36 18.15 -12.22
C ARG A 151 -2.54 16.86 -12.14
N ARG A 152 -1.22 16.96 -12.00
CA ARG A 152 -0.32 15.81 -11.91
C ARG A 152 -0.61 14.92 -10.70
N ARG A 153 -0.94 15.51 -9.55
CA ARG A 153 -1.33 14.76 -8.34
C ARG A 153 -2.66 14.03 -8.52
N VAL A 154 -3.63 14.64 -9.19
CA VAL A 154 -4.92 14.01 -9.54
C VAL A 154 -4.70 12.86 -10.53
N GLU A 155 -3.91 13.06 -11.59
CA GLU A 155 -3.55 12.02 -12.54
C GLU A 155 -2.93 10.80 -11.86
N LEU A 156 -1.93 11.00 -11.01
CA LEU A 156 -1.32 9.93 -10.22
C LEU A 156 -2.36 9.18 -9.38
N ARG A 157 -3.26 9.92 -8.71
CA ARG A 157 -4.28 9.34 -7.84
C ARG A 157 -5.25 8.46 -8.61
N LEU A 158 -5.71 8.92 -9.77
CA LEU A 158 -6.61 8.16 -10.64
C LEU A 158 -5.88 6.99 -11.33
N ALA A 159 -4.62 7.20 -11.75
CA ALA A 159 -3.83 6.14 -12.35
C ALA A 159 -3.67 4.92 -11.43
N ARG A 160 -3.62 5.10 -10.10
CA ARG A 160 -3.55 3.99 -9.14
C ARG A 160 -4.76 3.06 -9.21
N GLN A 161 -5.91 3.56 -9.66
CA GLN A 161 -7.15 2.77 -9.73
C GLN A 161 -7.09 1.65 -10.78
N HIS A 162 -6.11 1.65 -11.69
CA HIS A 162 -5.93 0.60 -12.69
C HIS A 162 -5.83 -0.81 -12.09
N ILE A 163 -5.37 -0.92 -10.83
CA ILE A 163 -5.26 -2.21 -10.14
C ILE A 163 -6.62 -2.89 -9.95
N LEU A 164 -7.70 -2.12 -9.85
CA LEU A 164 -9.07 -2.63 -9.72
C LEU A 164 -9.64 -3.15 -11.03
N ALA A 165 -9.06 -2.76 -12.17
CA ALA A 165 -9.48 -3.18 -13.51
C ALA A 165 -8.67 -4.38 -14.05
N ARG A 166 -7.76 -4.94 -13.27
CA ARG A 166 -6.98 -6.13 -13.65
C ARG A 166 -7.87 -7.37 -13.77
N PRO A 167 -7.44 -8.38 -14.54
CA PRO A 167 -8.10 -9.69 -14.55
C PRO A 167 -8.16 -10.34 -13.16
N ASP A 168 -7.13 -10.10 -12.34
CA ASP A 168 -7.02 -10.53 -10.94
C ASP A 168 -6.78 -9.30 -10.05
N PRO A 169 -7.86 -8.58 -9.70
CA PRO A 169 -7.75 -7.38 -8.89
C PRO A 169 -7.54 -7.72 -7.41
N PRO A 170 -6.85 -6.86 -6.64
CA PRO A 170 -6.75 -7.05 -5.21
C PRO A 170 -8.14 -7.01 -4.57
N ARG A 171 -8.32 -7.81 -3.52
CA ARG A 171 -9.50 -7.68 -2.68
C ARG A 171 -9.38 -6.42 -1.83
N LEU A 172 -10.44 -5.60 -1.80
CA LEU A 172 -10.53 -4.43 -0.93
C LEU A 172 -11.52 -4.69 0.20
N TRP A 173 -11.12 -4.39 1.43
CA TRP A 173 -12.02 -4.35 2.57
C TRP A 173 -11.77 -3.07 3.35
N LEU A 174 -12.66 -2.11 3.18
CA LEU A 174 -12.50 -0.75 3.70
C LEU A 174 -13.64 -0.41 4.65
N VAL A 175 -13.29 0.04 5.85
CA VAL A 175 -14.21 0.62 6.82
C VAL A 175 -14.08 2.14 6.74
N LEU A 176 -15.11 2.80 6.29
CA LEU A 176 -15.22 4.26 6.24
C LEU A 176 -15.92 4.74 7.49
N ASP A 177 -15.36 5.68 8.21
CA ASP A 177 -16.08 6.39 9.25
C ASP A 177 -17.21 7.22 8.63
N GLU A 178 -18.37 7.29 9.27
CA GLU A 178 -19.50 8.09 8.80
C GLU A 178 -19.13 9.56 8.59
N ASN A 179 -18.18 10.08 9.37
CA ASN A 179 -17.62 11.42 9.21
C ASN A 179 -17.04 11.66 7.81
N THR A 180 -16.38 10.66 7.22
CA THR A 180 -15.80 10.75 5.87
C THR A 180 -16.84 11.06 4.79
N LEU A 181 -18.05 10.54 4.96
CA LEU A 181 -19.17 10.67 4.01
C LEU A 181 -19.96 11.96 4.21
N ARG A 182 -19.89 12.56 5.40
CA ARG A 182 -20.67 13.74 5.78
C ARG A 182 -19.91 15.06 5.64
N ARG A 183 -18.63 15.03 5.21
CA ARG A 183 -17.82 16.23 4.97
C ARG A 183 -17.71 16.54 3.47
N PRO A 184 -18.66 17.26 2.88
CA PRO A 184 -18.49 17.76 1.53
C PRO A 184 -17.34 18.78 1.51
N ALA A 185 -16.56 18.82 0.43
CA ALA A 185 -15.57 19.89 0.26
C ALA A 185 -16.33 21.23 0.15
N ALA A 186 -15.94 22.19 0.98
CA ALA A 186 -16.58 23.52 1.03
C ALA A 186 -16.56 24.25 -0.32
N THR A 187 -15.53 23.99 -1.13
CA THR A 187 -15.33 24.60 -2.45
C THR A 187 -16.14 23.96 -3.58
N THR A 188 -16.60 22.71 -3.42
CA THR A 188 -17.26 21.95 -4.51
C THR A 188 -18.73 21.66 -4.22
N GLY A 189 -19.16 21.92 -2.99
CA GLY A 189 -20.54 21.71 -2.56
C GLY A 189 -20.93 20.21 -2.41
N PRO A 190 -22.20 19.94 -2.05
CA PRO A 190 -22.67 18.58 -1.78
C PRO A 190 -22.73 17.68 -3.04
N GLN A 191 -22.75 18.26 -4.24
CA GLN A 191 -22.87 17.52 -5.50
C GLN A 191 -21.71 16.53 -5.71
N VAL A 192 -20.48 16.97 -5.41
CA VAL A 192 -19.29 16.12 -5.54
C VAL A 192 -19.35 14.94 -4.58
N MET A 193 -19.79 15.18 -3.33
CA MET A 193 -19.95 14.09 -2.34
C MET A 193 -21.09 13.14 -2.74
N ARG A 194 -22.21 13.64 -3.26
CA ARG A 194 -23.30 12.78 -3.76
C ARG A 194 -22.82 11.88 -4.90
N ALA A 195 -22.10 12.43 -5.87
CA ALA A 195 -21.52 11.65 -6.97
C ALA A 195 -20.47 10.64 -6.44
N GLN A 196 -19.68 11.01 -5.45
CA GLN A 196 -18.72 10.13 -4.79
C GLN A 196 -19.43 8.98 -4.05
N ILE A 197 -20.54 9.22 -3.38
CA ILE A 197 -21.34 8.18 -2.73
C ILE A 197 -21.97 7.24 -3.77
N ASP A 198 -22.46 7.76 -4.89
CA ASP A 198 -22.95 6.94 -5.99
C ASP A 198 -21.85 6.01 -6.54
N ALA A 199 -20.62 6.51 -6.67
CA ALA A 199 -19.47 5.70 -7.08
C ALA A 199 -19.12 4.62 -6.03
N LEU A 200 -19.23 4.93 -4.73
CA LEU A 200 -19.00 3.94 -3.66
C LEU A 200 -20.06 2.83 -3.69
N ILE A 201 -21.33 3.15 -3.98
CA ILE A 201 -22.40 2.16 -4.15
C ILE A 201 -22.07 1.23 -5.32
N GLN A 202 -21.63 1.77 -6.46
CA GLN A 202 -21.24 0.97 -7.61
C GLN A 202 -19.99 0.10 -7.32
N ALA A 203 -19.02 0.65 -6.61
CA ALA A 203 -17.83 -0.10 -6.21
C ALA A 203 -18.18 -1.26 -5.25
N ALA A 204 -19.02 -1.01 -4.25
CA ALA A 204 -19.44 -2.02 -3.28
C ALA A 204 -20.26 -3.18 -3.90
N ALA A 205 -20.82 -3.00 -5.09
CA ALA A 205 -21.49 -4.05 -5.84
C ALA A 205 -20.47 -5.04 -6.50
N GLN A 206 -19.20 -4.68 -6.58
CA GLN A 206 -18.17 -5.56 -7.17
C GLN A 206 -17.76 -6.65 -6.17
N PRO A 207 -17.56 -7.91 -6.61
CA PRO A 207 -17.23 -9.03 -5.71
C PRO A 207 -15.93 -8.81 -4.92
N ALA A 208 -14.93 -8.18 -5.54
CA ALA A 208 -13.62 -7.93 -4.93
C ALA A 208 -13.64 -6.78 -3.90
N ILE A 209 -14.71 -5.98 -3.82
CA ILE A 209 -14.74 -4.78 -3.01
C ILE A 209 -15.77 -4.93 -1.87
N THR A 210 -15.31 -4.71 -0.65
CA THR A 210 -16.15 -4.60 0.54
C THR A 210 -15.97 -3.20 1.13
N VAL A 211 -17.05 -2.45 1.20
CA VAL A 211 -17.12 -1.17 1.90
C VAL A 211 -18.10 -1.33 3.05
N GLN A 212 -17.70 -0.90 4.24
CA GLN A 212 -18.57 -0.82 5.42
C GLN A 212 -18.53 0.62 5.96
N VAL A 213 -19.60 1.07 6.56
CA VAL A 213 -19.66 2.38 7.21
C VAL A 213 -19.67 2.18 8.71
N LEU A 214 -18.72 2.77 9.42
CA LEU A 214 -18.71 2.82 10.87
C LEU A 214 -19.55 4.01 11.31
N PRO A 215 -20.74 3.78 11.90
CA PRO A 215 -21.66 4.86 12.25
C PRO A 215 -21.16 5.62 13.49
N PHE A 216 -21.52 6.89 13.64
CA PHE A 216 -21.26 7.67 14.85
C PHE A 216 -21.75 6.98 16.13
N ALA A 217 -22.84 6.21 16.03
CA ALA A 217 -23.37 5.44 17.14
C ALA A 217 -22.46 4.32 17.65
N ALA A 218 -21.41 3.94 16.89
CA ALA A 218 -20.39 3.00 17.38
C ALA A 218 -19.59 3.57 18.56
N GLY A 219 -19.54 4.90 18.70
CA GLY A 219 -18.83 5.56 19.82
C GLY A 219 -17.31 5.37 19.77
N LEU A 220 -16.69 5.23 20.93
CA LEU A 220 -15.23 5.03 21.04
C LEU A 220 -14.82 3.65 20.54
N HIS A 221 -13.74 3.59 19.76
CA HIS A 221 -13.26 2.36 19.14
C HIS A 221 -11.72 2.35 19.00
N PRO A 222 -11.08 1.18 18.88
CA PRO A 222 -9.62 1.06 18.92
C PRO A 222 -8.87 1.71 17.76
N ALA A 223 -9.56 2.07 16.65
CA ALA A 223 -8.93 2.69 15.49
C ALA A 223 -8.94 4.25 15.53
N MET A 224 -9.28 4.87 16.66
CA MET A 224 -9.31 6.35 16.79
C MET A 224 -7.92 7.02 16.72
N TYR A 225 -6.84 6.23 16.69
CA TYR A 225 -5.48 6.75 16.54
C TYR A 225 -5.16 7.27 15.12
N GLY A 226 -6.02 7.03 14.16
CA GLY A 226 -5.91 7.55 12.80
C GLY A 226 -6.12 6.52 11.70
N PRO A 227 -6.00 6.94 10.44
CA PRO A 227 -6.15 6.05 9.28
C PRO A 227 -4.99 5.06 9.20
N PHE A 228 -5.28 3.85 8.72
CA PHE A 228 -4.26 2.88 8.40
C PHE A 228 -4.70 1.92 7.30
N ARG A 229 -3.70 1.30 6.62
CA ARG A 229 -3.87 0.23 5.63
C ARG A 229 -3.08 -0.99 6.07
N ILE A 230 -3.63 -2.16 5.80
CA ILE A 230 -2.96 -3.45 5.93
C ILE A 230 -2.89 -4.04 4.52
N PHE A 231 -1.67 -4.24 4.04
CA PHE A 231 -1.39 -4.88 2.76
C PHE A 231 -0.98 -6.32 3.00
N ARG A 232 -1.68 -7.24 2.35
CA ARG A 232 -1.33 -8.67 2.29
C ARG A 232 -0.91 -9.02 0.89
N PHE A 233 0.04 -9.93 0.79
CA PHE A 233 0.66 -10.35 -0.47
C PHE A 233 0.41 -11.84 -0.69
N GLU A 234 0.50 -12.30 -1.96
CA GLU A 234 0.40 -13.73 -2.27
C GLU A 234 1.66 -14.50 -1.85
N ALA A 235 2.82 -13.83 -1.82
CA ALA A 235 4.08 -14.44 -1.42
C ALA A 235 4.05 -14.80 0.07
N PRO A 236 4.14 -16.08 0.46
CA PRO A 236 4.04 -16.52 1.85
C PRO A 236 5.16 -15.97 2.74
N GLU A 237 6.33 -15.69 2.14
CA GLU A 237 7.51 -15.15 2.84
C GLU A 237 7.35 -13.66 3.19
N GLN A 238 6.40 -12.98 2.56
CA GLN A 238 6.14 -11.57 2.79
C GLN A 238 5.02 -11.41 3.81
N PRO A 239 5.31 -10.97 5.05
CA PRO A 239 4.26 -10.70 6.02
C PRO A 239 3.40 -9.51 5.62
N ASP A 240 2.25 -9.39 6.27
CA ASP A 240 1.40 -8.21 6.14
C ASP A 240 2.22 -6.95 6.50
N ILE A 241 1.99 -5.87 5.76
CA ILE A 241 2.58 -4.56 6.05
C ILE A 241 1.47 -3.59 6.39
N VAL A 242 1.62 -2.93 7.54
CA VAL A 242 0.73 -1.82 7.93
C VAL A 242 1.36 -0.51 7.50
N TYR A 243 0.57 0.34 6.93
CA TYR A 243 0.88 1.72 6.58
C TYR A 243 -0.02 2.67 7.35
N GLY A 244 0.58 3.70 7.94
CA GLY A 244 -0.12 4.86 8.45
C GLY A 244 0.60 6.13 8.04
N GLU A 245 -0.15 7.23 7.91
CA GLU A 245 0.40 8.52 7.49
C GLU A 245 -0.01 9.67 8.39
N SER A 246 0.82 10.68 8.41
CA SER A 246 0.56 12.00 8.96
C SER A 246 0.74 13.05 7.86
N MET A 247 0.64 14.33 8.21
CA MET A 247 0.77 15.43 7.22
C MET A 247 2.11 15.46 6.48
N THR A 248 3.20 15.03 7.12
CA THR A 248 4.57 15.19 6.61
C THR A 248 5.36 13.90 6.52
N SER A 249 4.81 12.79 7.00
CA SER A 249 5.52 11.51 7.12
C SER A 249 4.58 10.33 7.07
N ALA A 250 5.16 9.14 6.89
CA ALA A 250 4.46 7.88 7.01
C ALA A 250 5.31 6.87 7.78
N TYR A 251 4.64 5.89 8.39
CA TYR A 251 5.29 4.74 9.00
C TYR A 251 4.84 3.46 8.32
N TYR A 252 5.73 2.48 8.35
CA TYR A 252 5.51 1.13 7.84
C TYR A 252 5.85 0.13 8.95
N VAL A 253 4.93 -0.76 9.25
CA VAL A 253 5.08 -1.79 10.27
C VAL A 253 4.95 -3.15 9.61
N ASP A 254 5.93 -4.03 9.84
CA ASP A 254 5.99 -5.36 9.23
C ASP A 254 6.30 -6.49 10.21
N LYS A 255 6.48 -6.17 11.49
CA LYS A 255 6.63 -7.17 12.53
C LYS A 255 5.28 -7.81 12.85
N PRO A 256 5.18 -9.15 12.84
CA PRO A 256 3.90 -9.85 13.02
C PRO A 256 3.15 -9.45 14.29
N GLU A 257 3.85 -9.27 15.40
CA GLU A 257 3.26 -8.85 16.68
C GLU A 257 2.67 -7.45 16.65
N GLU A 258 3.29 -6.53 15.91
CA GLU A 258 2.81 -5.17 15.75
C GLU A 258 1.66 -5.10 14.73
N THR A 259 1.78 -5.79 13.59
CA THR A 259 0.72 -5.82 12.55
C THR A 259 -0.56 -6.48 13.07
N ALA A 260 -0.44 -7.47 13.97
CA ALA A 260 -1.58 -8.11 14.63
C ALA A 260 -2.45 -7.14 15.43
N VAL A 261 -1.85 -6.10 16.04
CA VAL A 261 -2.60 -5.07 16.78
C VAL A 261 -3.55 -4.31 15.85
N TYR A 262 -3.07 -3.92 14.67
CA TYR A 262 -3.89 -3.24 13.66
C TYR A 262 -4.97 -4.15 13.07
N ALA A 263 -4.63 -5.41 12.83
CA ALA A 263 -5.59 -6.40 12.32
C ALA A 263 -6.74 -6.60 13.32
N GLN A 264 -6.42 -6.78 14.62
CA GLN A 264 -7.42 -6.89 15.67
C GLN A 264 -8.28 -5.62 15.82
N ALA A 265 -7.67 -4.44 15.73
CA ALA A 265 -8.41 -3.18 15.76
C ALA A 265 -9.40 -3.10 14.60
N LEU A 266 -8.96 -3.44 13.38
CA LEU A 266 -9.80 -3.45 12.19
C LEU A 266 -10.93 -4.48 12.28
N ASP A 267 -10.67 -5.67 12.80
CA ASP A 267 -11.70 -6.70 12.99
C ASP A 267 -12.78 -6.23 13.98
N ARG A 268 -12.38 -5.55 15.07
CA ARG A 268 -13.33 -4.99 16.05
C ARG A 268 -14.23 -3.90 15.45
N ILE A 269 -13.65 -2.95 14.70
CA ILE A 269 -14.47 -1.90 14.07
C ILE A 269 -15.30 -2.43 12.91
N SER A 270 -14.84 -3.44 12.18
CA SER A 270 -15.62 -4.11 11.13
C SER A 270 -16.87 -4.80 11.69
N ALA A 271 -16.78 -5.35 12.92
CA ALA A 271 -17.92 -5.93 13.62
C ALA A 271 -18.94 -4.88 14.11
N GLN A 272 -18.50 -3.63 14.33
CA GLN A 272 -19.37 -2.51 14.75
C GLN A 272 -19.92 -1.73 13.55
N ALA A 273 -19.26 -1.85 12.38
CA ALA A 273 -19.67 -1.19 11.16
C ALA A 273 -20.92 -1.84 10.55
N THR A 274 -21.55 -1.13 9.62
CA THR A 274 -22.71 -1.67 8.89
C THR A 274 -22.34 -3.00 8.22
N PRO A 275 -23.22 -4.02 8.30
CA PRO A 275 -23.02 -5.26 7.55
C PRO A 275 -22.90 -4.99 6.04
N LYS A 276 -22.09 -5.78 5.33
CA LYS A 276 -21.85 -5.59 3.89
C LYS A 276 -23.16 -5.47 3.07
N GLN A 277 -24.17 -6.28 3.38
CA GLN A 277 -25.46 -6.27 2.70
C GLN A 277 -26.26 -4.97 2.91
N ASP A 278 -26.00 -4.22 3.97
CA ASP A 278 -26.67 -2.97 4.32
C ASP A 278 -25.92 -1.72 3.86
N THR A 279 -24.71 -1.89 3.33
CA THR A 279 -23.84 -0.77 2.91
C THR A 279 -24.54 0.14 1.91
N GLU A 280 -25.16 -0.42 0.86
CA GLU A 280 -25.88 0.38 -0.13
C GLU A 280 -27.00 1.21 0.50
N LYS A 281 -27.81 0.61 1.35
CA LYS A 281 -28.90 1.29 2.06
C LYS A 281 -28.38 2.45 2.91
N THR A 282 -27.31 2.22 3.67
CA THR A 282 -26.66 3.24 4.50
C THR A 282 -26.13 4.39 3.66
N LEU A 283 -25.37 4.08 2.60
CA LEU A 283 -24.84 5.10 1.69
C LEU A 283 -25.96 5.93 1.03
N ARG A 284 -27.06 5.31 0.58
CA ARG A 284 -28.23 6.01 0.02
C ARG A 284 -28.92 6.92 1.05
N THR A 285 -28.96 6.51 2.32
CA THR A 285 -29.49 7.35 3.40
C THR A 285 -28.64 8.59 3.60
N ILE A 286 -27.33 8.42 3.80
CA ILE A 286 -26.39 9.53 3.97
C ILE A 286 -26.43 10.48 2.76
N ARG A 287 -26.48 9.95 1.54
CA ARG A 287 -26.56 10.74 0.30
C ARG A 287 -27.77 11.66 0.23
N LYS A 288 -28.90 11.25 0.82
CA LYS A 288 -30.12 12.08 0.86
C LYS A 288 -30.04 13.22 1.87
N GLU A 289 -29.22 13.04 2.90
CA GLU A 289 -29.08 13.98 4.01
C GLU A 289 -28.04 15.09 3.73
N ILE A 290 -27.20 14.91 2.71
CA ILE A 290 -26.22 15.90 2.24
C ILE A 290 -26.70 16.51 0.91
#